data_3e290afaf23586b4f476761c80335fb9
#
_entry.id   3e290afaf23586b4f476761c80335fb9
#
_cell.length_a   1.000
_cell.length_b   1.000
_cell.length_c   1.000
_cell.angle_alpha   90.00
_cell.angle_beta   90.00
_cell.angle_gamma   90.00
#
_symmetry.space_group_name_H-M   'P 1'
#
loop_
_entity.id
_entity.type
_entity.pdbx_description
1 polymer ?
#
loop_
_entity_poly.entity_id
_entity_poly.type
_entity_poly.pdbx_seq_one_letter_code
_entity_poly.pdbx_strand_id
1 'polypeptide(L)'
;MNVKEIKPTGMFKAWKSCVFEVTVAREEKENFVDPRQVADLTAKTVKTLNLAADENISPKEFLNDRTSDILSGHLTNAPELHAKDGLEKRLENLSNILEKQLSVEESRQKEVKEEEKERQVINPEGLQFIKMLYRTLLENEVNEKYVNQILDEAEKVMHSGSSVDAILSNVYQKMILKLGQPDTICVSGKKPRIIFFVGPTGVGKTTTIAKIASKYKLEMGMKIAFLTADTYRIAATEQLRVYANILDAPMSIIYSAEEMNAAIERVSEYDLIFVDTAGFSHKNDEQCNDMKKMLAGLDAAYEREVYLVVSATTKYKDLLEIADRYKEIADYKLIFTKLDETEAYGNIYNIKMYSGAPLSYMTNGQNVPDDIE
;
A
#
# COMPACT_ATOMS: atom_id res chain seq x y z
N MET A 1 -27.51 3.58 -24.06
CA MET A 1 -26.85 2.91 -22.90
C MET A 1 -25.77 3.84 -22.39
N ASN A 2 -26.01 4.47 -21.26
CA ASN A 2 -25.03 5.38 -20.66
C ASN A 2 -24.11 4.54 -19.76
N VAL A 3 -22.90 4.26 -20.23
CA VAL A 3 -21.84 3.73 -19.39
C VAL A 3 -21.32 4.91 -18.55
N LYS A 4 -21.68 4.98 -17.28
CA LYS A 4 -21.00 5.86 -16.33
C LYS A 4 -19.63 5.24 -16.05
N GLU A 5 -18.60 5.89 -16.54
CA GLU A 5 -17.22 5.63 -16.09
C GLU A 5 -17.15 5.86 -14.58
N ILE A 6 -17.15 4.79 -13.83
CA ILE A 6 -16.79 4.86 -12.38
C ILE A 6 -15.28 4.94 -12.35
N LYS A 7 -14.76 6.15 -12.19
CA LYS A 7 -13.32 6.33 -11.94
C LYS A 7 -13.03 5.71 -10.55
N PRO A 8 -12.14 4.71 -10.46
CA PRO A 8 -11.75 4.18 -9.15
C PRO A 8 -11.04 5.28 -8.39
N THR A 9 -11.57 5.64 -7.24
CA THR A 9 -10.97 6.54 -6.26
C THR A 9 -10.16 5.69 -5.29
N GLY A 10 -8.92 6.08 -5.00
CA GLY A 10 -8.10 5.50 -3.94
C GLY A 10 -6.91 4.64 -4.37
N MET A 11 -6.25 4.07 -3.39
CA MET A 11 -5.00 3.30 -3.36
C MET A 11 -4.78 2.31 -4.53
N PHE A 12 -5.83 1.93 -5.25
CA PHE A 12 -5.82 0.89 -6.27
C PHE A 12 -5.46 1.35 -7.68
N LYS A 13 -5.22 2.64 -7.90
CA LYS A 13 -4.85 3.15 -9.24
C LYS A 13 -3.52 2.59 -9.75
N ALA A 14 -2.57 2.33 -8.86
CA ALA A 14 -1.28 1.74 -9.16
C ALA A 14 -1.33 0.22 -9.46
N TRP A 15 -2.38 -0.46 -8.99
CA TRP A 15 -2.61 -1.90 -9.21
C TRP A 15 -3.54 -2.19 -10.40
N LYS A 16 -3.90 -1.19 -11.17
CA LYS A 16 -4.90 -1.25 -12.25
C LYS A 16 -4.60 -2.25 -13.36
N SER A 17 -3.36 -2.58 -13.62
CA SER A 17 -3.03 -3.34 -14.83
C SER A 17 -3.32 -4.84 -14.76
N CYS A 18 -3.44 -5.43 -13.56
CA CYS A 18 -3.57 -6.89 -13.45
C CYS A 18 -4.90 -7.41 -12.89
N VAL A 19 -5.72 -6.60 -12.20
CA VAL A 19 -6.85 -7.12 -11.41
C VAL A 19 -8.22 -6.60 -11.85
N PHE A 20 -8.31 -5.46 -12.54
CA PHE A 20 -9.60 -4.84 -12.86
C PHE A 20 -10.36 -5.48 -14.03
N GLU A 21 -9.70 -6.14 -14.98
CA GLU A 21 -10.38 -6.80 -16.09
C GLU A 21 -11.24 -7.99 -15.67
N VAL A 22 -10.88 -8.67 -14.58
CA VAL A 22 -11.59 -9.88 -14.12
C VAL A 22 -12.90 -9.55 -13.39
N THR A 23 -12.99 -8.41 -12.71
CA THR A 23 -14.18 -8.04 -11.93
C THR A 23 -15.31 -7.49 -12.82
N VAL A 24 -14.98 -6.76 -13.89
CA VAL A 24 -15.96 -6.23 -14.85
C VAL A 24 -16.64 -7.34 -15.65
N ALA A 25 -15.93 -8.43 -15.98
CA ALA A 25 -16.50 -9.56 -16.71
C ALA A 25 -17.56 -10.37 -15.91
N ARG A 26 -17.63 -10.21 -14.59
CA ARG A 26 -18.57 -10.95 -13.72
C ARG A 26 -19.91 -10.22 -13.51
N GLU A 27 -19.95 -8.90 -13.62
CA GLU A 27 -21.20 -8.11 -13.53
C GLU A 27 -22.02 -8.13 -14.83
N GLU A 28 -21.39 -8.38 -15.99
CA GLU A 28 -22.11 -8.45 -17.28
C GLU A 28 -22.83 -9.79 -17.55
N LYS A 29 -22.74 -10.78 -16.65
CA LYS A 29 -23.38 -12.10 -16.84
C LYS A 29 -24.88 -12.13 -16.62
N GLU A 30 -25.54 -11.06 -16.26
CA GLU A 30 -27.01 -11.00 -16.13
C GLU A 30 -27.74 -10.59 -17.40
N ASN A 31 -27.05 -10.20 -18.47
CA ASN A 31 -27.69 -9.92 -19.77
C ASN A 31 -27.10 -10.84 -20.84
N PHE A 32 -27.95 -11.72 -21.36
CA PHE A 32 -27.75 -12.67 -22.47
C PHE A 32 -26.80 -12.12 -23.55
N VAL A 33 -25.54 -12.56 -23.55
CA VAL A 33 -24.57 -12.35 -24.64
C VAL A 33 -24.26 -13.70 -25.29
N ASP A 34 -24.31 -13.72 -26.62
CA ASP A 34 -24.05 -14.89 -27.46
C ASP A 34 -22.68 -15.51 -27.10
N PRO A 35 -22.59 -16.83 -26.81
CA PRO A 35 -21.36 -17.50 -26.47
C PRO A 35 -20.20 -17.35 -27.47
N ARG A 36 -20.51 -16.99 -28.73
CA ARG A 36 -19.49 -16.76 -29.77
C ARG A 36 -18.76 -15.42 -29.63
N GLN A 37 -19.40 -14.41 -29.02
CA GLN A 37 -18.74 -13.12 -28.74
C GLN A 37 -17.84 -13.17 -27.53
N VAL A 38 -18.12 -14.05 -26.56
CA VAL A 38 -17.26 -14.26 -25.38
C VAL A 38 -15.98 -15.00 -25.77
N ALA A 39 -16.06 -15.95 -26.71
CA ALA A 39 -14.88 -16.68 -27.21
C ALA A 39 -13.90 -15.76 -27.98
N ASP A 40 -14.39 -14.73 -28.66
CA ASP A 40 -13.54 -13.78 -29.40
C ASP A 40 -12.87 -12.74 -28.48
N LEU A 41 -13.52 -12.36 -27.38
CA LEU A 41 -12.95 -11.48 -26.35
C LEU A 41 -11.90 -12.19 -25.50
N THR A 42 -12.14 -13.44 -25.10
CA THR A 42 -11.16 -14.26 -24.41
C THR A 42 -9.95 -14.59 -25.29
N ALA A 43 -10.15 -14.83 -26.59
CA ALA A 43 -9.04 -15.08 -27.54
C ALA A 43 -8.17 -13.82 -27.77
N LYS A 44 -8.75 -12.61 -27.69
CA LYS A 44 -7.99 -11.34 -27.75
C LYS A 44 -7.21 -11.04 -26.46
N THR A 45 -7.80 -11.32 -25.31
CA THR A 45 -7.14 -11.10 -24.00
C THR A 45 -6.01 -12.11 -23.76
N VAL A 46 -6.20 -13.36 -24.19
CA VAL A 46 -5.13 -14.37 -24.18
C VAL A 46 -4.01 -14.05 -25.19
N LYS A 47 -4.29 -13.39 -26.31
CA LYS A 47 -3.26 -12.94 -27.26
C LYS A 47 -2.38 -11.81 -26.72
N THR A 48 -2.88 -10.95 -25.85
CA THR A 48 -2.08 -9.91 -25.20
C THR A 48 -1.23 -10.46 -24.04
N LEU A 49 -1.61 -11.59 -23.47
CA LEU A 49 -0.79 -12.31 -22.47
C LEU A 49 0.24 -13.28 -23.10
N ASN A 50 0.04 -13.68 -24.36
CA ASN A 50 0.93 -14.59 -25.09
C ASN A 50 1.88 -13.87 -26.05
N LEU A 51 2.55 -12.82 -25.60
CA LEU A 51 3.66 -12.19 -26.35
C LEU A 51 4.96 -12.99 -26.32
N ALA A 52 4.91 -14.30 -26.09
CA ALA A 52 6.07 -15.18 -26.24
C ALA A 52 5.71 -16.67 -26.31
N ALA A 53 4.77 -17.03 -27.15
CA ALA A 53 4.59 -18.44 -27.49
C ALA A 53 4.70 -18.62 -28.99
N ASP A 54 5.92 -18.86 -29.46
CA ASP A 54 6.16 -19.49 -30.74
C ASP A 54 5.81 -20.99 -30.60
N GLU A 55 4.94 -21.50 -31.48
CA GLU A 55 4.23 -22.77 -31.35
C GLU A 55 5.10 -24.06 -31.44
N ASN A 56 6.44 -23.98 -31.28
CA ASN A 56 7.35 -25.12 -31.51
C ASN A 56 8.37 -25.38 -30.38
N ILE A 57 8.23 -24.84 -29.17
CA ILE A 57 9.19 -25.13 -28.09
C ILE A 57 8.55 -26.00 -27.02
N SER A 58 9.14 -27.16 -26.72
CA SER A 58 8.65 -28.06 -25.68
C SER A 58 8.83 -27.42 -24.27
N PRO A 59 7.99 -27.74 -23.29
CA PRO A 59 8.08 -27.16 -21.94
C PRO A 59 9.44 -27.36 -21.24
N LYS A 60 10.26 -28.30 -21.69
CA LYS A 60 11.59 -28.56 -21.12
C LYS A 60 12.66 -27.58 -21.64
N GLU A 61 12.51 -27.08 -22.86
CA GLU A 61 13.49 -26.12 -23.44
C GLU A 61 13.27 -24.70 -22.91
N PHE A 62 12.03 -24.35 -22.59
CA PHE A 62 11.69 -23.01 -22.05
C PHE A 62 12.27 -22.77 -20.64
N LEU A 63 12.52 -23.83 -19.87
CA LEU A 63 13.11 -23.75 -18.52
C LEU A 63 14.63 -23.59 -18.52
N ASN A 64 15.32 -24.12 -19.58
CA ASN A 64 16.78 -24.09 -19.65
C ASN A 64 17.35 -22.79 -20.23
N ASP A 65 16.66 -22.16 -21.17
CA ASP A 65 17.22 -21.00 -21.90
C ASP A 65 17.17 -19.68 -21.13
N ARG A 66 16.15 -19.51 -20.24
CA ARG A 66 16.04 -18.29 -19.41
C ARG A 66 16.81 -18.32 -18.09
N THR A 67 17.22 -19.49 -17.62
CA THR A 67 18.04 -19.61 -16.41
C THR A 67 19.53 -19.36 -16.66
N SER A 68 20.02 -19.51 -17.88
CA SER A 68 21.42 -19.23 -18.24
C SER A 68 21.71 -17.74 -18.43
N ASP A 69 20.75 -16.95 -18.93
CA ASP A 69 20.95 -15.51 -19.18
C ASP A 69 20.82 -14.64 -17.93
N ILE A 70 20.13 -15.12 -16.91
CA ILE A 70 20.00 -14.41 -15.62
C ILE A 70 21.23 -14.64 -14.71
N LEU A 71 22.02 -15.68 -14.98
CA LEU A 71 23.20 -16.01 -14.17
C LEU A 71 24.50 -15.33 -14.61
N SER A 72 24.53 -14.62 -15.74
CA SER A 72 25.76 -14.04 -16.31
C SER A 72 25.87 -12.50 -16.26
N GLY A 73 24.92 -11.78 -15.72
CA GLY A 73 24.90 -10.31 -15.65
C GLY A 73 24.98 -9.73 -14.24
N HIS A 74 26.18 -9.36 -13.81
CA HIS A 74 26.54 -8.43 -12.73
C HIS A 74 25.72 -8.43 -11.44
N LEU A 75 26.16 -9.23 -10.46
CA LEU A 75 25.81 -9.11 -9.05
C LEU A 75 27.02 -8.62 -8.24
N THR A 76 27.00 -7.34 -7.90
CA THR A 76 27.85 -6.81 -6.83
C THR A 76 26.94 -6.30 -5.71
N ASN A 77 27.00 -7.00 -4.57
CA ASN A 77 26.67 -6.57 -3.21
C ASN A 77 25.22 -6.14 -2.87
N ALA A 78 24.41 -7.13 -2.41
CA ALA A 78 23.29 -6.90 -1.50
C ALA A 78 22.93 -8.19 -0.74
N PRO A 79 22.25 -8.14 0.41
CA PRO A 79 22.03 -9.27 1.32
C PRO A 79 20.95 -10.25 0.82
N GLU A 80 21.19 -10.88 -0.31
CA GLU A 80 20.24 -11.80 -0.99
C GLU A 80 20.28 -13.25 -0.48
N LEU A 81 21.23 -13.61 0.39
CA LEU A 81 21.45 -15.02 0.76
C LEU A 81 20.34 -15.64 1.63
N HIS A 82 19.62 -14.84 2.43
CA HIS A 82 18.63 -15.41 3.35
C HIS A 82 17.24 -15.61 2.72
N ALA A 83 16.85 -14.80 1.74
CA ALA A 83 15.57 -14.92 1.06
C ALA A 83 15.50 -16.13 0.12
N LYS A 84 16.62 -16.47 -0.55
CA LYS A 84 16.71 -17.65 -1.41
C LYS A 84 16.61 -18.95 -0.63
N ASP A 85 17.28 -19.03 0.53
CA ASP A 85 17.25 -20.22 1.39
C ASP A 85 15.84 -20.54 1.93
N GLY A 86 15.06 -19.53 2.24
CA GLY A 86 13.68 -19.71 2.74
C GLY A 86 12.74 -20.23 1.65
N LEU A 87 12.83 -19.68 0.43
CA LEU A 87 12.04 -20.13 -0.72
C LEU A 87 12.46 -21.51 -1.19
N GLU A 88 13.77 -21.76 -1.32
CA GLU A 88 14.29 -23.06 -1.76
C GLU A 88 13.86 -24.18 -0.83
N LYS A 89 13.96 -24.01 0.48
CA LYS A 89 13.47 -24.98 1.48
C LYS A 89 11.96 -25.21 1.39
N ARG A 90 11.19 -24.15 1.16
CA ARG A 90 9.73 -24.25 1.05
C ARG A 90 9.32 -24.93 -0.26
N LEU A 91 10.00 -24.61 -1.37
CA LEU A 91 9.82 -25.27 -2.65
C LEU A 91 10.28 -26.72 -2.63
N GLU A 92 11.38 -27.01 -1.97
CA GLU A 92 11.91 -28.36 -1.78
C GLU A 92 10.96 -29.23 -0.93
N ASN A 93 10.38 -28.66 0.15
CA ASN A 93 9.34 -29.34 0.92
C ASN A 93 8.08 -29.64 0.09
N LEU A 94 7.59 -28.68 -0.70
CA LEU A 94 6.44 -28.86 -1.59
C LEU A 94 6.77 -29.86 -2.72
N SER A 95 7.98 -29.80 -3.29
CA SER A 95 8.46 -30.75 -4.29
C SER A 95 8.57 -32.17 -3.72
N ASN A 96 9.13 -32.31 -2.51
CA ASN A 96 9.25 -33.59 -1.81
C ASN A 96 7.88 -34.21 -1.45
N ILE A 97 6.87 -33.36 -1.12
CA ILE A 97 5.50 -33.82 -0.90
C ILE A 97 4.91 -34.32 -2.22
N LEU A 98 5.15 -33.61 -3.33
CA LEU A 98 4.69 -33.98 -4.66
C LEU A 98 5.37 -35.27 -5.16
N GLU A 99 6.68 -35.42 -4.98
CA GLU A 99 7.43 -36.64 -5.35
C GLU A 99 7.01 -37.84 -4.49
N LYS A 100 6.76 -37.65 -3.19
CA LYS A 100 6.19 -38.69 -2.33
C LYS A 100 4.78 -39.11 -2.75
N GLN A 101 3.96 -38.17 -3.22
CA GLN A 101 2.62 -38.52 -3.73
C GLN A 101 2.70 -39.27 -5.07
N LEU A 102 3.61 -38.88 -5.99
CA LEU A 102 3.83 -39.56 -7.26
C LEU A 102 4.40 -40.98 -7.05
N SER A 103 5.39 -41.15 -6.16
CA SER A 103 5.99 -42.45 -5.86
C SER A 103 5.04 -43.41 -5.14
N VAL A 104 4.07 -42.87 -4.38
CA VAL A 104 2.98 -43.68 -3.74
C VAL A 104 1.93 -44.09 -4.76
N GLU A 105 1.67 -43.30 -5.80
CA GLU A 105 0.77 -43.68 -6.90
C GLU A 105 1.33 -44.81 -7.76
N GLU A 106 2.62 -44.80 -8.04
CA GLU A 106 3.29 -45.89 -8.78
C GLU A 106 3.32 -47.22 -7.99
N SER A 107 3.35 -47.13 -6.65
CA SER A 107 3.37 -48.29 -5.77
C SER A 107 1.96 -48.88 -5.47
N ARG A 108 0.90 -48.09 -5.70
CA ARG A 108 -0.49 -48.43 -5.29
C ARG A 108 -1.38 -48.97 -6.40
N GLN A 109 -0.90 -49.25 -7.59
CA GLN A 109 -1.71 -49.96 -8.60
C GLN A 109 -2.02 -51.42 -8.23
N LYS A 110 -1.59 -51.90 -7.06
CA LYS A 110 -1.83 -53.31 -6.63
C LYS A 110 -2.75 -53.52 -5.44
N GLU A 111 -3.14 -52.48 -4.69
CA GLU A 111 -4.06 -52.66 -3.57
C GLU A 111 -5.05 -51.50 -3.48
N VAL A 112 -6.16 -51.59 -4.20
CA VAL A 112 -7.29 -50.67 -4.07
C VAL A 112 -8.51 -51.43 -3.60
N LYS A 113 -8.89 -51.16 -2.37
CA LYS A 113 -10.30 -51.00 -1.91
C LYS A 113 -10.28 -50.72 -0.41
N GLU A 114 -10.92 -49.59 -0.09
CA GLU A 114 -11.26 -49.06 1.24
C GLU A 114 -10.35 -47.97 1.80
N GLU A 115 -10.95 -46.83 1.85
CA GLU A 115 -10.70 -45.54 2.54
C GLU A 115 -10.45 -44.36 1.61
N GLU A 116 -11.55 -43.77 1.13
CA GLU A 116 -11.63 -42.39 0.68
C GLU A 116 -11.43 -41.46 1.90
N LYS A 117 -10.17 -41.18 2.24
CA LYS A 117 -9.81 -39.98 2.99
C LYS A 117 -9.19 -38.96 2.03
N GLU A 118 -9.75 -37.77 2.07
CA GLU A 118 -9.41 -36.58 1.28
C GLU A 118 -7.93 -36.50 0.88
N ARG A 119 -7.61 -36.96 -0.33
CA ARG A 119 -6.28 -36.70 -0.93
C ARG A 119 -6.26 -35.28 -1.40
N GLN A 120 -5.45 -34.45 -0.73
CA GLN A 120 -5.11 -33.11 -1.19
C GLN A 120 -4.36 -33.22 -2.52
N VAL A 121 -5.07 -33.08 -3.63
CA VAL A 121 -4.45 -33.03 -4.97
C VAL A 121 -3.85 -31.63 -5.13
N ILE A 122 -2.53 -31.56 -5.01
CA ILE A 122 -1.82 -30.29 -5.27
C ILE A 122 -1.90 -30.03 -6.77
N ASN A 123 -2.59 -28.95 -7.16
CA ASN A 123 -2.68 -28.52 -8.53
C ASN A 123 -1.31 -27.94 -9.00
N PRO A 124 -0.66 -28.50 -10.03
CA PRO A 124 0.63 -27.99 -10.53
C PRO A 124 0.57 -26.51 -10.97
N GLU A 125 -0.57 -26.08 -11.54
CA GLU A 125 -0.81 -24.68 -11.92
C GLU A 125 -0.85 -23.78 -10.68
N GLY A 126 -1.50 -24.24 -9.59
CA GLY A 126 -1.52 -23.53 -8.32
C GLY A 126 -0.12 -23.34 -7.72
N LEU A 127 0.76 -24.35 -7.84
CA LEU A 127 2.13 -24.24 -7.37
C LEU A 127 2.96 -23.24 -8.19
N GLN A 128 2.80 -23.21 -9.51
CA GLN A 128 3.46 -22.22 -10.36
C GLN A 128 2.96 -20.82 -10.04
N PHE A 129 1.66 -20.67 -9.78
CA PHE A 129 1.06 -19.41 -9.39
C PHE A 129 1.63 -18.90 -8.04
N ILE A 130 1.76 -19.76 -7.02
CA ILE A 130 2.35 -19.39 -5.73
C ILE A 130 3.80 -18.92 -5.88
N LYS A 131 4.61 -19.59 -6.73
CA LYS A 131 5.96 -19.14 -7.04
C LYS A 131 6.00 -17.77 -7.69
N MET A 132 5.09 -17.52 -8.65
CA MET A 132 4.95 -16.21 -9.28
C MET A 132 4.54 -15.15 -8.27
N LEU A 133 3.53 -15.43 -7.45
CA LEU A 133 3.04 -14.53 -6.40
C LEU A 133 4.15 -14.15 -5.41
N TYR A 134 4.93 -15.13 -4.95
CA TYR A 134 6.09 -14.89 -4.08
C TYR A 134 7.07 -13.90 -4.70
N ARG A 135 7.48 -14.14 -5.94
CA ARG A 135 8.42 -13.26 -6.66
C ARG A 135 7.86 -11.86 -6.83
N THR A 136 6.62 -11.75 -7.29
CA THR A 136 5.96 -10.46 -7.50
C THR A 136 5.87 -9.64 -6.21
N LEU A 137 5.55 -10.26 -5.09
CA LEU A 137 5.48 -9.58 -3.79
C LEU A 137 6.87 -9.10 -3.33
N LEU A 138 7.91 -9.92 -3.52
CA LEU A 138 9.29 -9.51 -3.18
C LEU A 138 9.82 -8.42 -4.11
N GLU A 139 9.54 -8.49 -5.41
CA GLU A 139 9.90 -7.45 -6.39
C GLU A 139 9.23 -6.12 -6.06
N ASN A 140 8.03 -6.16 -5.47
CA ASN A 140 7.35 -4.99 -4.92
C ASN A 140 7.81 -4.59 -3.51
N GLU A 141 8.92 -5.14 -3.02
CA GLU A 141 9.50 -4.84 -1.70
C GLU A 141 8.58 -5.21 -0.51
N VAL A 142 7.64 -6.14 -0.67
CA VAL A 142 6.93 -6.69 0.48
C VAL A 142 7.90 -7.51 1.33
N ASN A 143 7.94 -7.26 2.63
CA ASN A 143 8.83 -7.98 3.54
C ASN A 143 8.50 -9.48 3.56
N GLU A 144 9.53 -10.32 3.52
CA GLU A 144 9.40 -11.78 3.44
C GLU A 144 8.49 -12.38 4.53
N LYS A 145 8.52 -11.82 5.75
CA LYS A 145 7.60 -12.21 6.82
C LYS A 145 6.13 -12.10 6.40
N TYR A 146 5.78 -11.02 5.72
CA TYR A 146 4.40 -10.78 5.29
C TYR A 146 4.07 -11.54 4.01
N VAL A 147 5.05 -11.70 3.12
CA VAL A 147 4.91 -12.58 1.94
C VAL A 147 4.55 -13.99 2.38
N ASN A 148 5.28 -14.55 3.34
CA ASN A 148 4.99 -15.88 3.87
C ASN A 148 3.58 -15.98 4.47
N GLN A 149 3.13 -14.96 5.21
CA GLN A 149 1.75 -14.94 5.73
C GLN A 149 0.68 -14.90 4.63
N ILE A 150 0.96 -14.21 3.52
CA ILE A 150 0.05 -14.16 2.36
C ILE A 150 0.03 -15.53 1.66
N LEU A 151 1.20 -16.17 1.51
CA LEU A 151 1.30 -17.48 0.90
C LEU A 151 0.63 -18.58 1.73
N ASP A 152 0.74 -18.54 3.06
CA ASP A 152 0.05 -19.47 3.94
C ASP A 152 -1.47 -19.46 3.72
N GLU A 153 -2.05 -18.28 3.47
CA GLU A 153 -3.47 -18.17 3.13
C GLU A 153 -3.77 -18.68 1.72
N ALA A 154 -2.89 -18.41 0.75
CA ALA A 154 -3.01 -18.92 -0.62
C ALA A 154 -2.94 -20.45 -0.67
N GLU A 155 -2.01 -21.06 0.08
CA GLU A 155 -1.81 -22.51 0.16
C GLU A 155 -3.04 -23.21 0.74
N LYS A 156 -3.69 -22.65 1.77
CA LYS A 156 -4.93 -23.21 2.35
C LYS A 156 -6.04 -23.34 1.29
N VAL A 157 -6.17 -22.34 0.42
CA VAL A 157 -7.16 -22.33 -0.66
C VAL A 157 -6.76 -23.31 -1.77
N MET A 158 -5.47 -23.41 -2.09
CA MET A 158 -4.95 -24.35 -3.08
C MET A 158 -5.22 -25.80 -2.69
N HIS A 159 -5.04 -26.16 -1.42
CA HIS A 159 -5.30 -27.49 -0.91
C HIS A 159 -6.78 -27.93 -1.01
N SER A 160 -7.71 -26.99 -1.13
CA SER A 160 -9.12 -27.28 -1.39
C SER A 160 -9.44 -27.61 -2.87
N GLY A 161 -8.42 -27.70 -3.75
CA GLY A 161 -8.60 -27.97 -5.18
C GLY A 161 -9.15 -26.80 -5.96
N SER A 162 -9.02 -25.59 -5.43
CA SER A 162 -9.54 -24.36 -6.03
C SER A 162 -8.75 -23.95 -7.28
N SER A 163 -9.41 -23.22 -8.19
CA SER A 163 -8.77 -22.63 -9.35
C SER A 163 -7.78 -21.51 -8.96
N VAL A 164 -6.85 -21.18 -9.84
CA VAL A 164 -5.90 -20.07 -9.67
C VAL A 164 -6.62 -18.75 -9.41
N ASP A 165 -7.75 -18.50 -10.10
CA ASP A 165 -8.57 -17.30 -9.89
C ASP A 165 -9.16 -17.24 -8.47
N ALA A 166 -9.55 -18.36 -7.92
CA ALA A 166 -10.07 -18.42 -6.55
C ALA A 166 -8.96 -18.15 -5.53
N ILE A 167 -7.75 -18.65 -5.76
CA ILE A 167 -6.57 -18.37 -4.92
C ILE A 167 -6.24 -16.89 -4.98
N LEU A 168 -6.16 -16.30 -6.19
CA LEU A 168 -5.88 -14.87 -6.38
C LEU A 168 -6.93 -13.99 -5.69
N SER A 169 -8.21 -14.33 -5.89
CA SER A 169 -9.31 -13.58 -5.25
C SER A 169 -9.25 -13.63 -3.73
N ASN A 170 -8.90 -14.78 -3.16
CA ASN A 170 -8.73 -14.92 -1.71
C ASN A 170 -7.57 -14.09 -1.19
N VAL A 171 -6.40 -14.18 -1.83
CA VAL A 171 -5.22 -13.38 -1.48
C VAL A 171 -5.55 -11.89 -1.52
N TYR A 172 -6.18 -11.43 -2.61
CA TYR A 172 -6.59 -10.04 -2.78
C TYR A 172 -7.54 -9.58 -1.66
N GLN A 173 -8.59 -10.33 -1.39
CA GLN A 173 -9.53 -10.02 -0.30
C GLN A 173 -8.84 -9.96 1.06
N LYS A 174 -7.93 -10.89 1.35
CA LYS A 174 -7.17 -10.90 2.61
C LYS A 174 -6.25 -9.70 2.74
N MET A 175 -5.56 -9.31 1.66
CA MET A 175 -4.71 -8.12 1.65
C MET A 175 -5.53 -6.85 1.88
N ILE A 176 -6.69 -6.70 1.21
CA ILE A 176 -7.60 -5.56 1.43
C ILE A 176 -8.08 -5.51 2.87
N LEU A 177 -8.53 -6.62 3.43
CA LEU A 177 -9.00 -6.69 4.81
C LEU A 177 -7.89 -6.28 5.80
N LYS A 178 -6.63 -6.68 5.53
CA LYS A 178 -5.49 -6.31 6.37
C LYS A 178 -5.10 -4.85 6.22
N LEU A 179 -5.21 -4.26 5.03
CA LEU A 179 -5.00 -2.82 4.82
C LEU A 179 -6.07 -2.00 5.54
N GLY A 180 -7.30 -2.50 5.59
CA GLY A 180 -8.43 -1.83 6.20
C GLY A 180 -9.00 -0.70 5.35
N GLN A 181 -9.98 0.00 5.90
CA GLN A 181 -10.53 1.21 5.26
C GLN A 181 -9.62 2.41 5.52
N PRO A 182 -9.46 3.32 4.56
CA PRO A 182 -8.77 4.58 4.78
C PRO A 182 -9.47 5.41 5.88
N ASP A 183 -8.67 5.92 6.81
CA ASP A 183 -9.16 6.77 7.88
C ASP A 183 -8.75 8.23 7.60
N THR A 184 -9.61 8.95 6.89
CA THR A 184 -9.40 10.35 6.50
C THR A 184 -9.78 11.30 7.63
N ILE A 185 -9.58 12.62 7.43
CA ILE A 185 -9.95 13.65 8.41
C ILE A 185 -11.45 13.56 8.69
N CYS A 186 -11.78 13.39 9.98
CA CYS A 186 -13.16 13.39 10.42
C CYS A 186 -13.72 14.80 10.42
N VAL A 187 -14.77 15.03 9.64
CA VAL A 187 -15.44 16.34 9.56
C VAL A 187 -16.60 16.49 10.55
N SER A 188 -16.97 15.40 11.23
CA SER A 188 -18.01 15.39 12.26
C SER A 188 -17.41 15.61 13.66
N GLY A 189 -18.16 16.19 14.58
CA GLY A 189 -17.74 16.38 15.97
C GLY A 189 -17.49 17.84 16.35
N LYS A 190 -16.67 18.04 17.37
CA LYS A 190 -16.34 19.39 17.88
C LYS A 190 -15.47 20.15 16.89
N LYS A 191 -15.71 21.45 16.79
CA LYS A 191 -14.95 22.40 15.98
C LYS A 191 -14.27 23.43 16.90
N PRO A 192 -13.11 23.94 16.50
CA PRO A 192 -12.26 23.48 15.38
C PRO A 192 -11.63 22.12 15.65
N ARG A 193 -11.35 21.35 14.60
CA ARG A 193 -10.53 20.16 14.68
C ARG A 193 -9.10 20.49 14.27
N ILE A 194 -8.13 20.06 15.07
CA ILE A 194 -6.72 20.39 14.87
C ILE A 194 -6.01 19.22 14.22
N ILE A 195 -5.43 19.44 13.05
CA ILE A 195 -4.83 18.41 12.21
C ILE A 195 -3.32 18.63 12.13
N PHE A 196 -2.56 17.79 12.82
CA PHE A 196 -1.10 17.85 12.83
C PHE A 196 -0.50 16.97 11.73
N PHE A 197 0.43 17.53 10.97
CA PHE A 197 1.25 16.79 10.02
C PHE A 197 2.68 16.70 10.54
N VAL A 198 3.08 15.49 10.90
CA VAL A 198 4.40 15.19 11.45
C VAL A 198 5.17 14.27 10.50
N GLY A 199 6.49 14.20 10.64
CA GLY A 199 7.30 13.32 9.80
C GLY A 199 8.66 13.91 9.45
N PRO A 200 9.55 13.14 8.83
CA PRO A 200 10.90 13.56 8.48
C PRO A 200 10.96 14.78 7.54
N THR A 201 12.15 15.34 7.40
CA THR A 201 12.39 16.40 6.42
C THR A 201 12.25 15.89 4.98
N GLY A 202 11.70 16.71 4.10
CA GLY A 202 11.66 16.41 2.66
C GLY A 202 10.61 15.37 2.22
N VAL A 203 9.78 14.87 3.12
CA VAL A 203 8.70 13.91 2.78
C VAL A 203 7.46 14.57 2.15
N GLY A 204 7.42 15.90 2.02
CA GLY A 204 6.31 16.59 1.36
C GLY A 204 5.15 17.01 2.28
N LYS A 205 5.38 17.23 3.60
CA LYS A 205 4.34 17.65 4.55
C LYS A 205 3.57 18.88 4.09
N THR A 206 4.26 19.99 3.86
CA THR A 206 3.67 21.29 3.46
C THR A 206 2.84 21.16 2.17
N THR A 207 3.35 20.42 1.17
CA THR A 207 2.63 20.18 -0.10
C THR A 207 1.39 19.31 0.10
N THR A 208 1.49 18.29 0.96
CA THR A 208 0.36 17.41 1.29
C THR A 208 -0.73 18.18 2.04
N ILE A 209 -0.35 19.04 2.98
CA ILE A 209 -1.27 19.95 3.68
C ILE A 209 -2.03 20.80 2.65
N ALA A 210 -1.32 21.43 1.70
CA ALA A 210 -1.94 22.26 0.69
C ALA A 210 -2.97 21.48 -0.16
N LYS A 211 -2.67 20.25 -0.55
CA LYS A 211 -3.58 19.39 -1.31
C LYS A 211 -4.84 19.05 -0.52
N ILE A 212 -4.67 18.58 0.73
CA ILE A 212 -5.78 18.21 1.60
C ILE A 212 -6.63 19.43 1.91
N ALA A 213 -6.02 20.55 2.30
CA ALA A 213 -6.71 21.79 2.62
C ALA A 213 -7.50 22.32 1.42
N SER A 214 -6.94 22.27 0.21
CA SER A 214 -7.64 22.65 -1.02
C SER A 214 -8.89 21.81 -1.23
N LYS A 215 -8.80 20.50 -1.05
CA LYS A 215 -9.95 19.59 -1.19
C LYS A 215 -11.08 19.94 -0.20
N TYR A 216 -10.76 20.14 1.08
CA TYR A 216 -11.77 20.49 2.09
C TYR A 216 -12.35 21.88 1.86
N LYS A 217 -11.55 22.86 1.43
CA LYS A 217 -12.03 24.23 1.16
C LYS A 217 -12.89 24.28 -0.10
N LEU A 218 -12.40 23.71 -1.22
CA LEU A 218 -13.01 23.89 -2.53
C LEU A 218 -14.16 22.91 -2.79
N GLU A 219 -14.02 21.65 -2.40
CA GLU A 219 -15.02 20.63 -2.66
C GLU A 219 -16.10 20.58 -1.55
N MET A 220 -15.71 20.78 -0.29
CA MET A 220 -16.61 20.66 0.86
C MET A 220 -17.04 22.00 1.45
N GLY A 221 -16.49 23.11 0.96
CA GLY A 221 -16.85 24.47 1.40
C GLY A 221 -16.49 24.77 2.87
N MET A 222 -15.53 24.03 3.46
CA MET A 222 -15.17 24.17 4.86
C MET A 222 -14.33 25.42 5.11
N LYS A 223 -14.49 26.02 6.28
CA LYS A 223 -13.60 27.08 6.75
C LYS A 223 -12.32 26.46 7.30
N ILE A 224 -11.20 26.81 6.70
CA ILE A 224 -9.88 26.27 7.05
C ILE A 224 -8.93 27.37 7.52
N ALA A 225 -8.03 27.03 8.43
CA ALA A 225 -6.94 27.89 8.86
C ALA A 225 -5.61 27.10 8.88
N PHE A 226 -4.49 27.81 8.79
CA PHE A 226 -3.15 27.21 8.82
C PHE A 226 -2.37 27.74 10.03
N LEU A 227 -1.69 26.82 10.69
CA LEU A 227 -0.64 27.13 11.66
C LEU A 227 0.65 26.48 11.20
N THR A 228 1.78 27.16 11.34
CA THR A 228 3.09 26.54 11.08
C THR A 228 4.01 26.68 12.27
N ALA A 229 4.58 25.55 12.66
CA ALA A 229 5.67 25.46 13.63
C ALA A 229 7.01 25.20 12.95
N ASP A 230 7.08 25.18 11.61
CA ASP A 230 8.33 25.05 10.85
C ASP A 230 9.01 26.43 10.73
N THR A 231 9.52 26.92 11.84
CA THR A 231 10.17 28.23 11.95
C THR A 231 11.62 28.22 11.46
N TYR A 232 12.22 27.04 11.33
CA TYR A 232 13.61 26.88 10.88
C TYR A 232 13.77 27.06 9.37
N ARG A 233 12.72 26.77 8.60
CA ARG A 233 12.75 26.77 7.14
C ARG A 233 11.90 27.89 6.56
N ILE A 234 12.51 29.08 6.44
CA ILE A 234 11.84 30.29 5.91
C ILE A 234 11.11 29.99 4.59
N ALA A 235 11.74 29.26 3.68
CA ALA A 235 11.15 28.92 2.38
C ALA A 235 9.89 28.04 2.52
N ALA A 236 9.82 27.14 3.51
CA ALA A 236 8.64 26.32 3.74
C ALA A 236 7.47 27.15 4.29
N THR A 237 7.76 28.06 5.20
CA THR A 237 6.78 29.02 5.73
C THR A 237 6.19 29.89 4.62
N GLU A 238 7.04 30.44 3.73
CA GLU A 238 6.58 31.23 2.59
C GLU A 238 5.78 30.39 1.59
N GLN A 239 6.18 29.14 1.35
CA GLN A 239 5.41 28.23 0.50
C GLN A 239 4.00 28.00 1.06
N LEU A 240 3.87 27.72 2.36
CA LEU A 240 2.56 27.55 2.99
C LEU A 240 1.74 28.84 2.94
N ARG A 241 2.39 30.01 3.07
CA ARG A 241 1.74 31.32 2.98
C ARG A 241 1.14 31.56 1.59
N VAL A 242 1.84 31.14 0.53
CA VAL A 242 1.29 31.21 -0.85
C VAL A 242 0.00 30.40 -0.96
N TYR A 243 0.00 29.15 -0.46
CA TYR A 243 -1.21 28.33 -0.48
C TYR A 243 -2.34 28.92 0.40
N ALA A 244 -2.02 29.45 1.57
CA ALA A 244 -2.99 30.11 2.43
C ALA A 244 -3.67 31.28 1.72
N ASN A 245 -2.89 32.10 1.02
CA ASN A 245 -3.40 33.22 0.24
C ASN A 245 -4.29 32.76 -0.93
N ILE A 246 -3.88 31.73 -1.67
CA ILE A 246 -4.67 31.17 -2.78
C ILE A 246 -6.02 30.66 -2.28
N LEU A 247 -6.02 30.04 -1.09
CA LEU A 247 -7.22 29.47 -0.49
C LEU A 247 -8.03 30.48 0.35
N ASP A 248 -7.61 31.74 0.39
CA ASP A 248 -8.22 32.76 1.25
C ASP A 248 -8.44 32.23 2.68
N ALA A 249 -7.34 31.74 3.29
CA ALA A 249 -7.34 31.14 4.62
C ALA A 249 -6.30 31.85 5.51
N PRO A 250 -6.63 32.14 6.79
CA PRO A 250 -5.68 32.76 7.70
C PRO A 250 -4.52 31.79 8.01
N MET A 251 -3.33 32.37 8.21
CA MET A 251 -2.14 31.63 8.60
C MET A 251 -1.43 32.34 9.74
N SER A 252 -1.01 31.58 10.76
CA SER A 252 -0.18 32.06 11.86
C SER A 252 1.08 31.20 12.02
N ILE A 253 2.16 31.85 12.41
CA ILE A 253 3.41 31.18 12.79
C ILE A 253 3.38 31.02 14.31
N ILE A 254 3.75 29.85 14.81
CA ILE A 254 3.76 29.50 16.23
C ILE A 254 5.15 29.02 16.66
N TYR A 255 5.59 29.43 17.82
CA TYR A 255 6.90 29.09 18.39
C TYR A 255 6.78 28.26 19.67
N SER A 256 5.61 28.23 20.31
CA SER A 256 5.36 27.46 21.54
C SER A 256 3.94 26.92 21.59
N ALA A 257 3.70 26.01 22.55
CA ALA A 257 2.35 25.45 22.79
C ALA A 257 1.34 26.51 23.25
N GLU A 258 1.81 27.50 24.05
CA GLU A 258 0.98 28.62 24.51
C GLU A 258 0.54 29.51 23.35
N GLU A 259 1.48 29.85 22.46
CA GLU A 259 1.19 30.61 21.24
C GLU A 259 0.23 29.82 20.31
N MET A 260 0.37 28.50 20.24
CA MET A 260 -0.53 27.65 19.47
C MET A 260 -1.95 27.72 20.00
N ASN A 261 -2.17 27.59 21.31
CA ASN A 261 -3.49 27.68 21.89
C ASN A 261 -4.13 29.06 21.66
N ALA A 262 -3.35 30.13 21.83
CA ALA A 262 -3.80 31.49 21.54
C ALA A 262 -4.10 31.72 20.04
N ALA A 263 -3.35 31.09 19.14
CA ALA A 263 -3.62 31.15 17.71
C ALA A 263 -4.89 30.36 17.33
N ILE A 264 -5.12 29.19 17.92
CA ILE A 264 -6.33 28.38 17.72
C ILE A 264 -7.56 29.14 18.21
N GLU A 265 -7.49 29.81 19.36
CA GLU A 265 -8.60 30.60 19.92
C GLU A 265 -9.04 31.70 18.95
N ARG A 266 -8.11 32.38 18.28
CA ARG A 266 -8.38 33.43 17.27
C ARG A 266 -9.13 32.91 16.04
N VAL A 267 -8.97 31.65 15.72
CA VAL A 267 -9.60 30.98 14.58
C VAL A 267 -10.57 29.87 15.01
N SER A 268 -11.12 30.00 16.22
CA SER A 268 -12.04 29.00 16.81
C SER A 268 -13.37 28.84 16.05
N GLU A 269 -13.72 29.78 15.18
CA GLU A 269 -14.87 29.71 14.28
C GLU A 269 -14.65 28.88 13.02
N TYR A 270 -13.41 28.42 12.79
CA TYR A 270 -13.05 27.59 11.65
C TYR A 270 -13.36 26.12 11.90
N ASP A 271 -13.54 25.37 10.82
CA ASP A 271 -13.87 23.95 10.90
C ASP A 271 -12.63 23.08 11.11
N LEU A 272 -11.58 23.35 10.33
CA LEU A 272 -10.32 22.62 10.35
C LEU A 272 -9.13 23.58 10.49
N ILE A 273 -8.20 23.24 11.36
CA ILE A 273 -6.93 23.94 11.52
C ILE A 273 -5.79 22.99 11.17
N PHE A 274 -5.10 23.27 10.08
CA PHE A 274 -3.97 22.48 9.62
C PHE A 274 -2.66 22.99 10.24
N VAL A 275 -1.92 22.11 10.91
CA VAL A 275 -0.66 22.44 11.59
C VAL A 275 0.48 21.79 10.85
N ASP A 276 1.28 22.62 10.15
CA ASP A 276 2.55 22.18 9.54
C ASP A 276 3.66 22.22 10.58
N THR A 277 4.30 21.08 10.80
CA THR A 277 5.39 20.98 11.77
C THR A 277 6.76 20.89 11.10
N ALA A 278 7.79 21.33 11.81
CA ALA A 278 9.15 21.14 11.36
C ALA A 278 9.45 19.65 11.12
N GLY A 279 10.06 19.34 9.97
CA GLY A 279 10.57 18.02 9.73
C GLY A 279 11.91 17.83 10.44
N PHE A 280 12.08 16.71 11.10
CA PHE A 280 13.34 16.39 11.77
C PHE A 280 13.74 14.92 11.55
N SER A 281 15.01 14.65 11.75
CA SER A 281 15.49 13.27 11.74
C SER A 281 14.94 12.52 12.95
N HIS A 282 14.40 11.32 12.74
CA HIS A 282 13.94 10.44 13.81
C HIS A 282 15.02 10.14 14.87
N LYS A 283 16.30 10.45 14.56
CA LYS A 283 17.46 10.29 15.47
C LYS A 283 17.72 11.53 16.35
N ASN A 284 16.96 12.61 16.19
CA ASN A 284 17.13 13.83 16.98
C ASN A 284 16.16 13.84 18.16
N ASP A 285 16.69 13.50 19.35
CA ASP A 285 15.89 13.39 20.58
C ASP A 285 15.33 14.73 21.06
N GLU A 286 16.05 15.84 20.88
CA GLU A 286 15.62 17.15 21.31
C GLU A 286 14.38 17.58 20.52
N GLN A 287 14.43 17.49 19.20
CA GLN A 287 13.29 17.86 18.33
C GLN A 287 12.08 16.92 18.53
N CYS A 288 12.31 15.63 18.81
CA CYS A 288 11.26 14.71 19.21
C CYS A 288 10.55 15.15 20.49
N ASN A 289 11.34 15.53 21.53
CA ASN A 289 10.80 15.98 22.80
C ASN A 289 10.05 17.31 22.67
N ASP A 290 10.52 18.22 21.85
CA ASP A 290 9.82 19.50 21.60
C ASP A 290 8.49 19.30 20.87
N MET A 291 8.46 18.39 19.89
CA MET A 291 7.21 17.98 19.24
C MET A 291 6.23 17.35 20.23
N LYS A 292 6.74 16.47 21.11
CA LYS A 292 5.92 15.85 22.16
C LYS A 292 5.33 16.88 23.13
N LYS A 293 6.13 17.86 23.55
CA LYS A 293 5.68 18.98 24.39
C LYS A 293 4.63 19.82 23.67
N MET A 294 4.85 20.12 22.38
CA MET A 294 3.90 20.90 21.58
C MET A 294 2.54 20.20 21.49
N LEU A 295 2.53 18.89 21.18
CA LEU A 295 1.29 18.12 21.12
C LEU A 295 0.63 17.96 22.49
N ALA A 296 1.41 17.78 23.56
CA ALA A 296 0.90 17.65 24.92
C ALA A 296 0.37 18.98 25.48
N GLY A 297 0.89 20.11 25.00
CA GLY A 297 0.47 21.44 25.42
C GLY A 297 -0.81 21.95 24.75
N LEU A 298 -1.39 21.20 23.80
CA LEU A 298 -2.70 21.53 23.24
C LEU A 298 -3.79 21.40 24.31
N ASP A 299 -4.66 22.41 24.41
CA ASP A 299 -5.80 22.37 25.32
C ASP A 299 -6.70 21.16 25.04
N ALA A 300 -7.04 20.43 26.09
CA ALA A 300 -7.86 19.22 26.03
C ALA A 300 -9.32 19.49 25.54
N ALA A 301 -9.74 20.77 25.45
CA ALA A 301 -10.99 21.14 24.83
C ALA A 301 -11.06 20.89 23.34
N TYR A 302 -9.90 20.87 22.67
CA TYR A 302 -9.80 20.67 21.22
C TYR A 302 -9.53 19.21 20.87
N GLU A 303 -10.26 18.72 19.86
CA GLU A 303 -9.99 17.41 19.26
C GLU A 303 -8.84 17.52 18.27
N ARG A 304 -7.87 16.59 18.36
CA ARG A 304 -6.72 16.55 17.47
C ARG A 304 -6.61 15.23 16.72
N GLU A 305 -6.09 15.31 15.51
CA GLU A 305 -5.65 14.18 14.72
C GLU A 305 -4.19 14.39 14.32
N VAL A 306 -3.41 13.32 14.35
CA VAL A 306 -1.98 13.36 13.95
C VAL A 306 -1.78 12.48 12.74
N TYR A 307 -1.14 13.02 11.72
CA TYR A 307 -0.82 12.33 10.48
C TYR A 307 0.69 12.23 10.33
N LEU A 308 1.19 11.00 10.33
CA LEU A 308 2.59 10.73 10.03
C LEU A 308 2.77 10.65 8.51
N VAL A 309 3.46 11.64 7.96
CA VAL A 309 3.77 11.73 6.54
C VAL A 309 5.13 11.07 6.30
N VAL A 310 5.15 10.06 5.43
CA VAL A 310 6.35 9.32 5.02
C VAL A 310 6.41 9.20 3.49
N SER A 311 7.63 9.15 2.95
CA SER A 311 7.80 8.91 1.52
C SER A 311 7.77 7.42 1.20
N ALA A 312 7.08 7.03 0.13
CA ALA A 312 7.08 5.68 -0.40
C ALA A 312 8.47 5.20 -0.85
N THR A 313 9.37 6.15 -1.18
CA THR A 313 10.75 5.86 -1.58
C THR A 313 11.71 5.61 -0.41
N THR A 314 11.21 5.73 0.84
CA THR A 314 12.04 5.51 2.02
C THR A 314 12.29 4.01 2.22
N LYS A 315 13.53 3.65 2.54
CA LYS A 315 13.90 2.25 2.81
C LYS A 315 13.10 1.69 3.97
N TYR A 316 12.70 0.43 3.85
CA TYR A 316 11.89 -0.25 4.87
C TYR A 316 12.45 -0.13 6.28
N LYS A 317 13.78 -0.33 6.46
CA LYS A 317 14.41 -0.22 7.78
C LYS A 317 14.26 1.18 8.39
N ASP A 318 14.43 2.23 7.59
CA ASP A 318 14.27 3.60 8.06
C ASP A 318 12.79 3.91 8.38
N LEU A 319 11.86 3.34 7.61
CA LEU A 319 10.42 3.45 7.89
C LEU A 319 10.02 2.84 9.23
N LEU A 320 10.63 1.71 9.62
CA LEU A 320 10.41 1.09 10.94
C LEU A 320 10.86 2.02 12.06
N GLU A 321 12.10 2.55 11.97
CA GLU A 321 12.64 3.48 12.97
C GLU A 321 11.80 4.75 13.08
N ILE A 322 11.30 5.28 11.94
CA ILE A 322 10.39 6.42 11.91
C ILE A 322 9.06 6.07 12.59
N ALA A 323 8.44 4.95 12.23
CA ALA A 323 7.15 4.53 12.78
C ALA A 323 7.21 4.39 14.31
N ASP A 324 8.25 3.73 14.83
CA ASP A 324 8.46 3.55 16.27
C ASP A 324 8.65 4.90 16.96
N ARG A 325 9.53 5.75 16.41
CA ARG A 325 9.85 7.04 17.00
C ARG A 325 8.64 7.96 17.11
N TYR A 326 7.83 8.02 16.03
CA TYR A 326 6.63 8.86 16.05
C TYR A 326 5.51 8.25 16.90
N LYS A 327 5.48 6.92 17.10
CA LYS A 327 4.56 6.26 18.02
C LYS A 327 4.79 6.67 19.48
N GLU A 328 6.04 6.95 19.87
CA GLU A 328 6.35 7.49 21.18
C GLU A 328 5.82 8.92 21.41
N ILE A 329 5.57 9.66 20.31
CA ILE A 329 5.10 11.03 20.36
C ILE A 329 3.58 11.09 20.47
N ALA A 330 2.88 10.36 19.57
CA ALA A 330 1.42 10.30 19.52
C ALA A 330 0.93 9.09 18.71
N ASP A 331 -0.33 8.70 18.91
CA ASP A 331 -1.05 7.86 17.96
C ASP A 331 -1.26 8.66 16.66
N TYR A 332 -1.01 8.00 15.52
CA TYR A 332 -1.04 8.65 14.22
C TYR A 332 -1.76 7.82 13.17
N LYS A 333 -2.19 8.49 12.10
CA LYS A 333 -2.61 7.90 10.83
C LYS A 333 -1.50 8.08 9.79
N LEU A 334 -1.39 7.17 8.83
CA LEU A 334 -0.30 7.15 7.85
C LEU A 334 -0.70 7.88 6.57
N ILE A 335 0.19 8.77 6.11
CA ILE A 335 0.14 9.37 4.78
C ILE A 335 1.39 8.96 4.01
N PHE A 336 1.21 8.36 2.85
CA PHE A 336 2.31 8.05 1.94
C PHE A 336 2.39 9.06 0.82
N THR A 337 3.59 9.58 0.58
CA THR A 337 3.86 10.55 -0.48
C THR A 337 4.82 9.98 -1.50
N LYS A 338 4.94 10.68 -2.66
CA LYS A 338 5.92 10.36 -3.70
C LYS A 338 5.74 8.96 -4.30
N LEU A 339 4.47 8.54 -4.46
CA LEU A 339 4.18 7.27 -5.11
C LEU A 339 4.60 7.28 -6.59
N ASP A 340 4.68 8.45 -7.21
CA ASP A 340 5.16 8.70 -8.56
C ASP A 340 6.68 8.50 -8.72
N GLU A 341 7.43 8.49 -7.61
CA GLU A 341 8.89 8.32 -7.62
C GLU A 341 9.33 6.84 -7.41
N THR A 342 8.39 5.89 -7.29
CA THR A 342 8.70 4.46 -7.08
C THR A 342 7.76 3.55 -7.84
N GLU A 343 8.25 2.38 -8.24
CA GLU A 343 7.46 1.30 -8.83
C GLU A 343 7.11 0.20 -7.79
N ALA A 344 7.72 0.24 -6.59
CA ALA A 344 7.52 -0.73 -5.53
C ALA A 344 6.69 -0.15 -4.38
N TYR A 345 5.49 -0.70 -4.17
CA TYR A 345 4.54 -0.21 -3.17
C TYR A 345 4.44 -1.10 -1.92
N GLY A 346 5.25 -2.15 -1.83
CA GLY A 346 5.20 -3.10 -0.71
C GLY A 346 5.47 -2.48 0.64
N ASN A 347 6.23 -1.38 0.70
CA ASN A 347 6.50 -0.67 1.94
C ASN A 347 5.24 -0.07 2.58
N ILE A 348 4.20 0.25 1.81
CA ILE A 348 2.90 0.68 2.34
C ILE A 348 2.28 -0.46 3.16
N TYR A 349 2.24 -1.66 2.58
CA TYR A 349 1.75 -2.85 3.25
C TYR A 349 2.60 -3.21 4.48
N ASN A 350 3.93 -3.17 4.32
CA ASN A 350 4.87 -3.48 5.39
C ASN A 350 4.65 -2.61 6.63
N ILE A 351 4.58 -1.29 6.45
CA ILE A 351 4.41 -0.35 7.56
C ILE A 351 3.02 -0.42 8.16
N LYS A 352 1.98 -0.64 7.34
CA LYS A 352 0.63 -0.90 7.84
C LYS A 352 0.60 -2.12 8.75
N MET A 353 1.24 -3.22 8.32
CA MET A 353 1.29 -4.46 9.11
C MET A 353 2.16 -4.35 10.35
N TYR A 354 3.21 -3.53 10.30
CA TYR A 354 4.13 -3.32 11.41
C TYR A 354 3.52 -2.43 12.49
N SER A 355 3.07 -1.24 12.11
CA SER A 355 2.62 -0.21 13.05
C SER A 355 1.17 -0.41 13.52
N GLY A 356 0.35 -1.10 12.73
CA GLY A 356 -1.10 -1.18 12.95
C GLY A 356 -1.84 0.14 12.69
N ALA A 357 -1.13 1.24 12.42
CA ALA A 357 -1.72 2.55 12.21
C ALA A 357 -2.63 2.57 10.97
N PRO A 358 -3.77 3.30 11.01
CA PRO A 358 -4.65 3.42 9.86
C PRO A 358 -3.94 4.10 8.68
N LEU A 359 -4.19 3.61 7.47
CA LEU A 359 -3.84 4.34 6.25
C LEU A 359 -4.84 5.48 6.04
N SER A 360 -4.36 6.59 5.47
CA SER A 360 -5.19 7.75 5.22
C SER A 360 -5.01 8.21 3.77
N TYR A 361 -4.26 9.26 3.52
CA TYR A 361 -4.07 9.82 2.18
C TYR A 361 -2.80 9.28 1.51
N MET A 362 -2.79 9.37 0.17
CA MET A 362 -1.60 9.08 -0.66
C MET A 362 -1.41 10.17 -1.69
N THR A 363 -0.16 10.54 -1.98
CA THR A 363 0.14 11.48 -3.06
C THR A 363 0.97 10.82 -4.14
N ASN A 364 0.58 11.05 -5.39
CA ASN A 364 1.12 10.41 -6.59
C ASN A 364 1.64 11.42 -7.62
N GLY A 365 2.04 12.61 -7.17
CA GLY A 365 2.60 13.66 -8.03
C GLY A 365 2.78 14.98 -7.30
N GLN A 366 3.08 16.05 -8.05
CA GLN A 366 3.41 17.36 -7.51
C GLN A 366 2.29 18.40 -7.64
N ASN A 367 1.23 18.13 -8.43
CA ASN A 367 0.15 19.07 -8.66
C ASN A 367 -0.71 19.26 -7.41
N VAL A 368 -1.07 20.50 -7.13
CA VAL A 368 -2.00 20.90 -6.07
C VAL A 368 -3.21 21.50 -6.76
N PRO A 369 -4.42 20.99 -6.49
CA PRO A 369 -4.81 20.01 -5.47
C PRO A 369 -4.85 18.53 -5.94
N ASP A 370 -4.62 18.23 -7.21
CA ASP A 370 -5.14 17.04 -7.90
C ASP A 370 -4.45 15.72 -7.52
N ASP A 371 -3.12 15.73 -7.26
CA ASP A 371 -2.34 14.51 -7.08
C ASP A 371 -2.43 13.97 -5.64
N ILE A 372 -3.65 13.74 -5.13
CA ILE A 372 -3.93 13.15 -3.82
C ILE A 372 -5.18 12.28 -3.84
N GLU A 373 -5.09 11.15 -3.16
CA GLU A 373 -6.18 10.18 -3.00
C GLU A 373 -6.44 9.88 -1.53
#